data_d6fe448eab635e24667a20bed3400539
#
_entry.id   d6fe448eab635e24667a20bed3400539
#
_cell.length_a   1.000
_cell.length_b   1.000
_cell.length_c   1.000
_cell.angle_alpha   90.00
_cell.angle_beta   90.00
_cell.angle_gamma   90.00
#
_symmetry.space_group_name_H-M   'P 1'
#
loop_
_entity.id
_entity.type
_entity.pdbx_description
1 polymer ?
#
loop_
_entity_poly.entity_id
_entity_poly.type
_entity_poly.pdbx_seq_one_letter_code
_entity_poly.pdbx_strand_id
1 'polypeptide(L)'
;MAPVILFWEVLASIGHLPFVYKQVHWKSLRWLALGVAIGTPFGVYCLVSIPVDAMRLIINGVVLALTAMLYCGLRPKNAPTPPQTTGVGLLAGVINGASANGGPPIILFFLSSPLGAAVGRASLIAFFLFTDVWASLFYWQQRLISLDTLIFTLVFMVPMFGGMWIGSRW
;
A
#
# COMPACT_ATOMS: atom_id res chain seq x y z
N MET A 1 -14.05 -5.68 5.62
CA MET A 1 -13.81 -4.34 5.02
C MET A 1 -12.50 -4.26 4.24
N ALA A 2 -11.39 -4.90 4.67
CA ALA A 2 -10.10 -4.87 3.95
C ALA A 2 -10.18 -5.22 2.43
N PRO A 3 -10.86 -6.29 1.99
CA PRO A 3 -10.91 -6.63 0.57
C PRO A 3 -11.56 -5.56 -0.31
N VAL A 4 -12.56 -4.81 0.22
CA VAL A 4 -13.24 -3.72 -0.52
C VAL A 4 -12.26 -2.59 -0.84
N ILE A 5 -11.41 -2.23 0.13
CA ILE A 5 -10.41 -1.17 -0.02
C ILE A 5 -9.39 -1.55 -1.10
N LEU A 6 -8.91 -2.80 -1.10
CA LEU A 6 -7.97 -3.30 -2.12
C LEU A 6 -8.52 -3.15 -3.55
N PHE A 7 -9.79 -3.51 -3.77
CA PHE A 7 -10.40 -3.36 -5.10
C PHE A 7 -10.46 -1.90 -5.54
N TRP A 8 -10.75 -0.97 -4.62
CA TRP A 8 -10.80 0.44 -4.95
C TRP A 8 -9.42 1.03 -5.23
N GLU A 9 -8.41 0.64 -4.46
CA GLU A 9 -7.03 1.07 -4.69
C GLU A 9 -6.50 0.55 -6.03
N VAL A 10 -6.83 -0.68 -6.42
CA VAL A 10 -6.52 -1.24 -7.74
C VAL A 10 -7.18 -0.42 -8.85
N LEU A 11 -8.49 -0.14 -8.75
CA LEU A 11 -9.20 0.64 -9.76
C LEU A 11 -8.67 2.07 -9.88
N ALA A 12 -8.43 2.74 -8.75
CA ALA A 12 -7.84 4.08 -8.73
C ALA A 12 -6.44 4.09 -9.35
N SER A 13 -5.61 3.11 -9.01
CA SER A 13 -4.24 2.99 -9.52
C SER A 13 -4.21 2.71 -11.03
N ILE A 14 -5.10 1.86 -11.54
CA ILE A 14 -5.24 1.62 -12.99
C ILE A 14 -5.60 2.91 -13.73
N GLY A 15 -6.49 3.72 -13.16
CA GLY A 15 -6.90 5.00 -13.75
C GLY A 15 -5.77 6.04 -13.82
N HIS A 16 -4.88 6.06 -12.84
CA HIS A 16 -3.81 7.05 -12.74
C HIS A 16 -2.48 6.60 -13.36
N LEU A 17 -2.19 5.30 -13.40
CA LEU A 17 -0.91 4.77 -13.87
C LEU A 17 -0.52 5.22 -15.29
N PRO A 18 -1.41 5.26 -16.30
CA PRO A 18 -1.06 5.68 -17.66
C PRO A 18 -0.48 7.08 -17.75
N PHE A 19 -0.87 7.96 -16.82
CA PHE A 19 -0.41 9.35 -16.79
C PHE A 19 0.96 9.53 -16.13
N VAL A 20 1.35 8.61 -15.26
CA VAL A 20 2.54 8.76 -14.40
C VAL A 20 3.61 7.68 -14.62
N TYR A 21 3.37 6.65 -15.43
CA TYR A 21 4.27 5.50 -15.58
C TYR A 21 5.69 5.86 -16.01
N LYS A 22 5.87 6.95 -16.78
CA LYS A 22 7.18 7.45 -17.23
C LYS A 22 8.02 8.02 -16.09
N GLN A 23 7.39 8.45 -15.01
CA GLN A 23 8.05 9.05 -13.84
C GLN A 23 8.33 8.02 -12.74
N VAL A 24 7.91 6.78 -12.91
CA VAL A 24 8.12 5.70 -11.94
C VAL A 24 9.59 5.35 -11.81
N HIS A 25 10.11 5.33 -10.57
CA HIS A 25 11.47 4.89 -10.30
C HIS A 25 11.54 3.35 -10.18
N TRP A 26 11.56 2.68 -11.31
CA TRP A 26 11.51 1.22 -11.45
C TRP A 26 12.59 0.48 -10.65
N LYS A 27 13.76 1.10 -10.45
CA LYS A 27 14.85 0.50 -9.69
C LYS A 27 14.48 0.29 -8.23
N SER A 28 13.91 1.31 -7.56
CA SER A 28 13.42 1.16 -6.19
C SER A 28 12.20 0.26 -6.12
N LEU A 29 11.29 0.36 -7.12
CA LEU A 29 10.07 -0.43 -7.15
C LEU A 29 10.35 -1.94 -7.18
N ARG A 30 11.36 -2.40 -7.91
CA ARG A 30 11.72 -3.83 -7.96
C ARG A 30 12.11 -4.39 -6.58
N TRP A 31 12.93 -3.67 -5.83
CA TRP A 31 13.35 -4.09 -4.48
C TRP A 31 12.21 -4.01 -3.47
N LEU A 32 11.36 -2.98 -3.57
CA LEU A 32 10.13 -2.88 -2.79
C LEU A 32 9.19 -4.06 -3.10
N ALA A 33 8.99 -4.36 -4.38
CA ALA A 33 8.12 -5.44 -4.83
C ALA A 33 8.60 -6.82 -4.33
N LEU A 34 9.91 -7.07 -4.33
CA LEU A 34 10.48 -8.30 -3.75
C LEU A 34 10.15 -8.41 -2.24
N GLY A 35 10.32 -7.32 -1.50
CA GLY A 35 9.95 -7.30 -0.09
C GLY A 35 8.47 -7.55 0.13
N VAL A 36 7.61 -6.89 -0.64
CA VAL A 36 6.16 -7.08 -0.58
C VAL A 36 5.74 -8.50 -0.96
N ALA A 37 6.34 -9.08 -2.00
CA ALA A 37 6.01 -10.43 -2.42
C ALA A 37 6.19 -11.46 -1.30
N ILE A 38 7.18 -11.25 -0.43
CA ILE A 38 7.43 -12.07 0.75
C ILE A 38 6.54 -11.64 1.94
N GLY A 39 6.40 -10.32 2.16
CA GLY A 39 5.70 -9.78 3.31
C GLY A 39 4.18 -9.98 3.28
N THR A 40 3.54 -9.83 2.10
CA THR A 40 2.09 -9.91 1.97
C THR A 40 1.50 -11.27 2.38
N PRO A 41 2.01 -12.42 1.92
CA PRO A 41 1.51 -13.73 2.37
C PRO A 41 1.57 -13.88 3.89
N PHE A 42 2.67 -13.41 4.49
CA PHE A 42 2.84 -13.43 5.94
C PHE A 42 1.83 -12.52 6.65
N GLY A 43 1.59 -11.32 6.13
CA GLY A 43 0.59 -10.39 6.66
C GLY A 43 -0.83 -10.95 6.59
N VAL A 44 -1.21 -11.56 5.45
CA VAL A 44 -2.53 -12.22 5.30
C VAL A 44 -2.66 -13.40 6.25
N TYR A 45 -1.61 -14.21 6.43
CA TYR A 45 -1.61 -15.29 7.41
C TYR A 45 -1.82 -14.78 8.84
N CYS A 46 -1.14 -13.70 9.22
CA CYS A 46 -1.34 -13.04 10.52
C CYS A 46 -2.78 -12.53 10.68
N LEU A 47 -3.38 -11.97 9.62
CA LEU A 47 -4.77 -11.49 9.64
C LEU A 47 -5.76 -12.62 9.98
N VAL A 48 -5.53 -13.82 9.45
CA VAL A 48 -6.41 -14.99 9.68
C VAL A 48 -6.16 -15.61 11.05
N SER A 49 -4.92 -15.54 11.57
CA SER A 49 -4.49 -16.27 12.77
C SER A 49 -4.62 -15.44 14.06
N ILE A 50 -4.62 -14.10 13.98
CA ILE A 50 -4.60 -13.20 15.14
C ILE A 50 -6.01 -12.61 15.34
N PRO A 51 -6.50 -12.51 16.60
CA PRO A 51 -7.76 -11.83 16.88
C PRO A 51 -7.76 -10.38 16.37
N VAL A 52 -8.90 -9.94 15.83
CA VAL A 52 -9.07 -8.64 15.15
C VAL A 52 -8.62 -7.46 16.03
N ASP A 53 -8.91 -7.50 17.34
CA ASP A 53 -8.58 -6.41 18.25
C ASP A 53 -7.07 -6.31 18.51
N ALA A 54 -6.39 -7.45 18.64
CA ALA A 54 -4.93 -7.48 18.78
C ALA A 54 -4.26 -6.99 17.48
N MET A 55 -4.77 -7.39 16.33
CA MET A 55 -4.27 -6.94 15.03
C MET A 55 -4.43 -5.43 14.86
N ARG A 56 -5.58 -4.86 15.23
CA ARG A 56 -5.79 -3.40 15.22
C ARG A 56 -4.79 -2.65 16.10
N LEU A 57 -4.52 -3.14 17.29
CA LEU A 57 -3.52 -2.54 18.19
C LEU A 57 -2.12 -2.56 17.59
N ILE A 58 -1.70 -3.68 17.01
CA ILE A 58 -0.39 -3.82 16.35
C ILE A 58 -0.27 -2.84 15.18
N ILE A 59 -1.26 -2.82 14.27
CA ILE A 59 -1.23 -1.95 13.10
C ILE A 59 -1.22 -0.47 13.51
N ASN A 60 -2.10 -0.07 14.44
CA ASN A 60 -2.15 1.31 14.93
C ASN A 60 -0.85 1.72 15.62
N GLY A 61 -0.24 0.82 16.39
CA GLY A 61 1.07 1.06 17.02
C GLY A 61 2.17 1.27 16.01
N VAL A 62 2.22 0.46 14.96
CA VAL A 62 3.20 0.61 13.87
C VAL A 62 2.99 1.93 13.12
N VAL A 63 1.74 2.28 12.78
CA VAL A 63 1.42 3.55 12.10
C VAL A 63 1.80 4.74 12.96
N LEU A 64 1.50 4.71 14.26
CA LEU A 64 1.91 5.75 15.21
C LEU A 64 3.43 5.89 15.29
N ALA A 65 4.16 4.78 15.41
CA ALA A 65 5.62 4.79 15.44
C ALA A 65 6.22 5.39 14.17
N LEU A 66 5.73 5.01 12.98
CA LEU A 66 6.18 5.55 11.71
C LEU A 66 5.86 7.04 11.57
N THR A 67 4.69 7.47 12.03
CA THR A 67 4.29 8.87 12.04
C THR A 67 5.16 9.70 12.99
N ALA A 68 5.45 9.17 14.18
CA ALA A 68 6.35 9.81 15.12
C ALA A 68 7.78 9.93 14.56
N MET A 69 8.29 8.90 13.89
CA MET A 69 9.59 8.94 13.20
C MET A 69 9.62 10.06 12.15
N LEU A 70 8.53 10.19 11.36
CA LEU A 70 8.42 11.26 10.37
C LEU A 70 8.40 12.65 11.02
N TYR A 71 7.62 12.81 12.09
CA TYR A 71 7.51 14.06 12.86
C TYR A 71 8.85 14.48 13.49
N CYS A 72 9.60 13.52 14.04
CA CYS A 72 10.93 13.75 14.58
C CYS A 72 12.00 14.04 13.53
N GLY A 73 11.64 14.08 12.23
CA GLY A 73 12.56 14.37 11.14
C GLY A 73 13.62 13.28 10.91
N LEU A 74 13.40 12.07 11.41
CA LEU A 74 14.26 10.92 11.18
C LEU A 74 14.18 10.49 9.70
N ARG A 75 14.94 11.21 8.86
CA ARG A 75 15.02 10.92 7.42
C ARG A 75 16.39 10.31 7.11
N PRO A 76 16.46 9.21 6.36
CA PRO A 76 17.73 8.70 5.88
C PRO A 76 18.44 9.77 5.05
N LYS A 77 19.68 10.12 5.41
CA LYS A 77 20.46 11.15 4.70
C LYS A 77 20.95 10.68 3.33
N ASN A 78 21.08 9.38 3.15
CA ASN A 78 21.62 8.76 1.95
C ASN A 78 20.50 8.05 1.15
N ALA A 79 20.72 7.90 -0.16
CA ALA A 79 19.84 7.08 -0.98
C ALA A 79 19.78 5.65 -0.40
N PRO A 80 18.58 5.09 -0.20
CA PRO A 80 18.44 3.79 0.45
C PRO A 80 19.08 2.69 -0.39
N THR A 81 19.81 1.81 0.30
CA THR A 81 20.43 0.64 -0.34
C THR A 81 19.39 -0.41 -0.73
N PRO A 82 19.69 -1.30 -1.69
CA PRO A 82 18.77 -2.38 -2.08
C PRO A 82 18.23 -3.19 -0.88
N PRO A 83 19.02 -3.65 0.10
CA PRO A 83 18.51 -4.40 1.24
C PRO A 83 17.60 -3.57 2.16
N GLN A 84 17.90 -2.28 2.35
CA GLN A 84 17.02 -1.37 3.10
C GLN A 84 15.68 -1.17 2.39
N THR A 85 15.72 -1.00 1.07
CA THR A 85 14.51 -0.88 0.23
C THR A 85 13.65 -2.14 0.31
N THR A 86 14.26 -3.32 0.24
CA THR A 86 13.56 -4.60 0.38
C THR A 86 12.97 -4.76 1.79
N GLY A 87 13.69 -4.35 2.84
CA GLY A 87 13.19 -4.37 4.21
C GLY A 87 11.95 -3.48 4.40
N VAL A 88 11.95 -2.27 3.82
CA VAL A 88 10.77 -1.39 3.82
C VAL A 88 9.61 -2.03 3.05
N GLY A 89 9.89 -2.65 1.90
CA GLY A 89 8.92 -3.40 1.12
C GLY A 89 8.30 -4.57 1.90
N LEU A 90 9.11 -5.32 2.64
CA LEU A 90 8.66 -6.43 3.47
C LEU A 90 7.71 -5.92 4.58
N LEU A 91 8.10 -4.87 5.31
CA LEU A 91 7.25 -4.25 6.33
C LEU A 91 5.93 -3.75 5.73
N ALA A 92 6.00 -3.05 4.62
CA ALA A 92 4.81 -2.58 3.91
C ALA A 92 3.91 -3.72 3.44
N GLY A 93 4.50 -4.81 2.93
CA GLY A 93 3.78 -6.00 2.51
C GLY A 93 3.06 -6.70 3.66
N VAL A 94 3.71 -6.85 4.81
CA VAL A 94 3.07 -7.41 6.02
C VAL A 94 1.89 -6.54 6.45
N ILE A 95 2.07 -5.23 6.53
CA ILE A 95 1.00 -4.30 6.93
C ILE A 95 -0.13 -4.33 5.90
N ASN A 96 0.19 -4.30 4.59
CA ASN A 96 -0.81 -4.35 3.53
C ASN A 96 -1.60 -5.67 3.54
N GLY A 97 -0.91 -6.79 3.67
CA GLY A 97 -1.55 -8.10 3.79
C GLY A 97 -2.45 -8.24 5.02
N ALA A 98 -2.08 -7.60 6.14
CA ALA A 98 -2.83 -7.67 7.38
C ALA A 98 -4.00 -6.67 7.45
N SER A 99 -3.93 -5.52 6.77
CA SER A 99 -4.91 -4.43 6.96
C SER A 99 -5.36 -3.73 5.67
N ALA A 100 -4.84 -4.12 4.52
CA ALA A 100 -5.00 -3.38 3.26
C ALA A 100 -4.56 -1.89 3.37
N ASN A 101 -3.54 -1.61 4.17
CA ASN A 101 -3.04 -0.25 4.41
C ASN A 101 -1.49 -0.24 4.51
N GLY A 102 -0.82 -0.69 3.46
CA GLY A 102 0.64 -0.69 3.37
C GLY A 102 1.28 0.68 3.11
N GLY A 103 0.48 1.74 3.06
CA GLY A 103 0.90 3.08 2.69
C GLY A 103 1.96 3.74 3.57
N PRO A 104 1.80 3.79 4.89
CA PRO A 104 2.67 4.59 5.75
C PRO A 104 4.18 4.32 5.60
N PRO A 105 4.67 3.07 5.58
CA PRO A 105 6.10 2.79 5.40
C PRO A 105 6.65 3.29 4.06
N ILE A 106 5.87 3.13 2.99
CA ILE A 106 6.28 3.50 1.64
C ILE A 106 6.21 5.00 1.42
N ILE A 107 5.19 5.65 1.97
CA ILE A 107 5.09 7.12 1.95
C ILE A 107 6.32 7.72 2.65
N LEU A 108 6.67 7.21 3.84
CA LEU A 108 7.86 7.64 4.57
C LEU A 108 9.13 7.41 3.74
N PHE A 109 9.27 6.25 3.10
CA PHE A 109 10.40 5.93 2.23
C PHE A 109 10.55 6.95 1.09
N PHE A 110 9.48 7.24 0.35
CA PHE A 110 9.56 8.17 -0.78
C PHE A 110 9.67 9.63 -0.35
N LEU A 111 9.04 10.06 0.74
CA LEU A 111 9.20 11.41 1.30
C LEU A 111 10.63 11.68 1.82
N SER A 112 11.31 10.62 2.25
CA SER A 112 12.70 10.71 2.73
C SER A 112 13.71 10.57 1.58
N SER A 113 13.26 10.17 0.39
CA SER A 113 14.12 9.93 -0.77
C SER A 113 14.43 11.23 -1.53
N PRO A 114 15.65 11.39 -2.05
CA PRO A 114 16.04 12.54 -2.88
C PRO A 114 15.41 12.55 -4.29
N LEU A 115 14.52 11.61 -4.61
CA LEU A 115 13.96 11.43 -5.95
C LEU A 115 12.96 12.53 -6.39
N GLY A 116 12.54 13.39 -5.47
CA GLY A 116 11.56 14.44 -5.75
C GLY A 116 10.10 13.96 -5.67
N ALA A 117 9.18 14.92 -5.43
CA ALA A 117 7.78 14.63 -5.12
C ALA A 117 7.03 13.96 -6.29
N ALA A 118 7.29 14.36 -7.54
CA ALA A 118 6.62 13.81 -8.72
C ALA A 118 6.96 12.34 -8.93
N VAL A 119 8.26 11.98 -8.86
CA VAL A 119 8.75 10.61 -8.98
C VAL A 119 8.26 9.75 -7.81
N GLY A 120 8.25 10.33 -6.59
CA GLY A 120 7.71 9.66 -5.41
C GLY A 120 6.24 9.28 -5.57
N ARG A 121 5.38 10.24 -6.00
CA ARG A 121 3.95 10.00 -6.25
C ARG A 121 3.71 8.95 -7.32
N ALA A 122 4.40 9.05 -8.45
CA ALA A 122 4.30 8.08 -9.54
C ALA A 122 4.68 6.66 -9.08
N SER A 123 5.75 6.55 -8.31
CA SER A 123 6.23 5.27 -7.77
C SER A 123 5.28 4.70 -6.71
N LEU A 124 4.63 5.55 -5.90
CA LEU A 124 3.59 5.12 -4.96
C LEU A 124 2.39 4.51 -5.69
N ILE A 125 1.87 5.15 -6.75
CA ILE A 125 0.75 4.63 -7.52
C ILE A 125 1.08 3.26 -8.13
N ALA A 126 2.25 3.12 -8.74
CA ALA A 126 2.70 1.84 -9.30
C ALA A 126 2.92 0.77 -8.21
N PHE A 127 3.41 1.18 -7.04
CA PHE A 127 3.60 0.30 -5.89
C PHE A 127 2.27 -0.22 -5.36
N PHE A 128 1.29 0.65 -5.12
CA PHE A 128 -0.03 0.25 -4.65
C PHE A 128 -0.72 -0.69 -5.63
N LEU A 129 -0.71 -0.38 -6.91
CA LEU A 129 -1.26 -1.29 -7.90
C LEU A 129 -0.67 -2.71 -7.79
N PHE A 130 0.65 -2.81 -7.68
CA PHE A 130 1.32 -4.10 -7.56
C PHE A 130 0.93 -4.82 -6.25
N THR A 131 0.99 -4.11 -5.10
CA THR A 131 0.74 -4.71 -3.78
C THR A 131 -0.69 -5.16 -3.62
N ASP A 132 -1.65 -4.38 -4.15
CA ASP A 132 -3.07 -4.66 -3.95
C ASP A 132 -3.56 -5.78 -4.87
N VAL A 133 -3.05 -5.83 -6.11
CA VAL A 133 -3.26 -6.99 -6.99
C VAL A 133 -2.67 -8.24 -6.34
N TRP A 134 -1.44 -8.16 -5.81
CA TRP A 134 -0.79 -9.28 -5.15
C TRP A 134 -1.54 -9.72 -3.89
N ALA A 135 -1.92 -8.79 -3.02
CA ALA A 135 -2.71 -9.08 -1.82
C ALA A 135 -4.06 -9.70 -2.16
N SER A 136 -4.75 -9.22 -3.20
CA SER A 136 -6.04 -9.73 -3.64
C SER A 136 -6.00 -11.22 -3.99
N LEU A 137 -4.89 -11.72 -4.55
CA LEU A 137 -4.70 -13.14 -4.83
C LEU A 137 -4.71 -13.98 -3.55
N PHE A 138 -4.03 -13.51 -2.49
CA PHE A 138 -4.02 -14.22 -1.21
C PHE A 138 -5.34 -14.10 -0.46
N TYR A 139 -6.02 -12.95 -0.53
CA TYR A 139 -7.38 -12.81 0.03
C TYR A 139 -8.37 -13.75 -0.64
N TRP A 140 -8.23 -13.95 -1.96
CA TRP A 140 -9.04 -14.97 -2.65
C TRP A 140 -8.74 -16.37 -2.15
N GLN A 141 -7.46 -16.76 -2.06
CA GLN A 141 -7.07 -18.09 -1.56
C GLN A 141 -7.61 -18.38 -0.15
N GLN A 142 -7.62 -17.36 0.72
CA GLN A 142 -8.12 -17.46 2.09
C GLN A 142 -9.64 -17.32 2.19
N ARG A 143 -10.36 -17.27 1.07
CA ARG A 143 -11.82 -17.07 1.00
C ARG A 143 -12.34 -15.86 1.75
N LEU A 144 -11.52 -14.81 1.87
CA LEU A 144 -11.88 -13.56 2.51
C LEU A 144 -12.73 -12.63 1.60
N ILE A 145 -12.86 -12.97 0.33
CA ILE A 145 -13.69 -12.25 -0.65
C ILE A 145 -15.05 -12.94 -0.69
N SER A 146 -16.08 -12.24 -0.19
CA SER A 146 -17.47 -12.68 -0.20
C SER A 146 -18.30 -11.94 -1.25
N LEU A 147 -19.49 -12.44 -1.56
CA LEU A 147 -20.46 -11.72 -2.40
C LEU A 147 -20.80 -10.34 -1.84
N ASP A 148 -20.91 -10.21 -0.53
CA ASP A 148 -21.13 -8.92 0.13
C ASP A 148 -19.98 -7.94 -0.14
N THR A 149 -18.73 -8.43 -0.19
CA THR A 149 -17.57 -7.62 -0.55
C THR A 149 -17.73 -7.01 -1.95
N LEU A 150 -18.19 -7.81 -2.93
CA LEU A 150 -18.41 -7.34 -4.30
C LEU A 150 -19.55 -6.33 -4.36
N ILE A 151 -20.65 -6.58 -3.65
CA ILE A 151 -21.80 -5.66 -3.59
C ILE A 151 -21.37 -4.32 -2.98
N PHE A 152 -20.68 -4.31 -1.84
CA PHE A 152 -20.16 -3.10 -1.23
C PHE A 152 -19.17 -2.37 -2.15
N THR A 153 -18.31 -3.08 -2.86
CA THR A 153 -17.38 -2.48 -3.83
C THR A 153 -18.15 -1.74 -4.92
N LEU A 154 -19.20 -2.34 -5.48
CA LEU A 154 -20.02 -1.74 -6.53
C LEU A 154 -20.81 -0.53 -6.02
N VAL A 155 -21.46 -0.64 -4.85
CA VAL A 155 -22.28 0.45 -4.28
C VAL A 155 -21.43 1.70 -4.01
N PHE A 156 -20.25 1.53 -3.44
CA PHE A 156 -19.36 2.65 -3.11
C PHE A 156 -18.51 3.14 -4.29
N MET A 157 -18.56 2.47 -5.44
CA MET A 157 -17.85 2.89 -6.65
C MET A 157 -18.34 4.26 -7.16
N VAL A 158 -19.65 4.52 -7.07
CA VAL A 158 -20.25 5.78 -7.51
C VAL A 158 -19.73 7.00 -6.73
N PRO A 159 -19.81 7.04 -5.38
CA PRO A 159 -19.25 8.16 -4.62
C PRO A 159 -17.72 8.28 -4.76
N MET A 160 -17.00 7.18 -4.94
CA MET A 160 -15.55 7.21 -5.15
C MET A 160 -15.18 7.92 -6.46
N PHE A 161 -15.77 7.53 -7.59
CA PHE A 161 -15.50 8.19 -8.87
C PHE A 161 -15.98 9.64 -8.87
N GLY A 162 -17.10 9.93 -8.20
CA GLY A 162 -17.56 11.31 -7.99
C GLY A 162 -16.53 12.14 -7.23
N GLY A 163 -15.98 11.62 -6.14
CA GLY A 163 -14.93 12.29 -5.36
C GLY A 163 -13.63 12.48 -6.15
N MET A 164 -13.19 11.47 -6.90
CA MET A 164 -12.03 11.58 -7.77
C MET A 164 -12.21 12.64 -8.85
N TRP A 165 -13.38 12.69 -9.48
CA TRP A 165 -13.68 13.68 -10.52
C TRP A 165 -13.70 15.11 -9.97
N ILE A 166 -14.31 15.34 -8.81
CA ILE A 166 -14.30 16.63 -8.13
C ILE A 166 -12.87 17.01 -7.73
N GLY A 167 -12.13 16.08 -7.09
CA GLY A 167 -10.76 16.33 -6.64
C GLY A 167 -9.74 16.57 -7.78
N SER A 168 -9.98 16.01 -8.97
CA SER A 168 -9.11 16.24 -10.13
C SER A 168 -9.26 17.63 -10.76
N ARG A 169 -10.27 18.39 -10.38
CA ARG A 169 -10.52 19.75 -10.88
C ARG A 169 -9.94 20.84 -9.99
N TRP A 170 -9.44 20.49 -8.82
CA TRP A 170 -8.71 21.38 -7.89
C TRP A 170 -7.21 21.08 -7.92
#